data_883db4e5ba745c6a06338b002d6cbcb7
#
_entry.id   883db4e5ba745c6a06338b002d6cbcb7
#
_cell.length_a   1.000
_cell.length_b   1.000
_cell.length_c   1.000
_cell.angle_alpha   90.00
_cell.angle_beta   90.00
_cell.angle_gamma   90.00
#
_symmetry.space_group_name_H-M   'P 1'
#
loop_
_entity.id
_entity.type
_entity.pdbx_description
1 polymer ?
#
loop_
_entity_poly.entity_id
_entity_poly.type
_entity_poly.pdbx_seq_one_letter_code
_entity_poly.pdbx_strand_id
1 'polypeptide(L)' 'MKASAIEVQKGLAGVSYPTDRTRLLKAAERNGADDEVVNALRGLPEHEFDGPDDVMRALGRKS' A
#
# COMPACT_ATOMS: atom_id res chain seq x y z
N MET A 1 11.71 -9.61 6.47
CA MET A 1 10.73 -10.22 5.58
C MET A 1 9.91 -9.14 4.90
N LYS A 2 9.23 -9.49 3.89
CA LYS A 2 8.51 -8.48 3.16
C LYS A 2 7.16 -8.98 2.69
N ALA A 3 6.23 -8.07 2.60
CA ALA A 3 4.91 -8.39 2.13
C ALA A 3 4.97 -8.75 0.64
N SER A 4 4.25 -9.79 0.25
CA SER A 4 4.17 -10.15 -1.15
C SER A 4 3.20 -9.21 -1.86
N ALA A 5 3.27 -9.19 -3.19
CA ALA A 5 2.36 -8.36 -3.96
C ALA A 5 0.91 -8.73 -3.69
N ILE A 6 0.64 -10.02 -3.52
CA ILE A 6 -0.72 -10.47 -3.26
C ILE A 6 -1.22 -9.93 -1.93
N GLU A 7 -0.35 -9.98 -0.90
CA GLU A 7 -0.73 -9.48 0.42
C GLU A 7 -1.02 -7.99 0.38
N VAL A 8 -0.18 -7.25 -0.33
CA VAL A 8 -0.38 -5.81 -0.43
C VAL A 8 -1.70 -5.52 -1.14
N GLN A 9 -1.98 -6.21 -2.23
CA GLN A 9 -3.20 -5.96 -2.97
C GLN A 9 -4.44 -6.29 -2.15
N LYS A 10 -4.37 -7.34 -1.35
CA LYS A 10 -5.48 -7.65 -0.45
C LYS A 10 -5.72 -6.52 0.55
N GLY A 11 -4.64 -5.96 1.07
CA GLY A 11 -4.75 -4.85 2.01
C GLY A 11 -5.30 -3.59 1.38
N LEU A 12 -5.18 -3.46 0.07
CA LEU A 12 -5.65 -2.28 -0.64
C LEU A 12 -7.02 -2.49 -1.30
N ALA A 13 -7.71 -3.57 -0.97
CA ALA A 13 -9.01 -3.84 -1.55
C ALA A 13 -9.97 -2.70 -1.24
N GLY A 14 -10.69 -2.26 -2.24
CA GLY A 14 -11.68 -1.20 -2.08
C GLY A 14 -11.13 0.21 -2.09
N VAL A 15 -9.83 0.37 -2.29
CA VAL A 15 -9.24 1.71 -2.36
C VAL A 15 -9.66 2.40 -3.65
N SER A 16 -10.04 3.66 -3.52
CA SER A 16 -10.37 4.49 -4.69
C SER A 16 -9.14 5.27 -5.12
N TYR A 17 -8.87 5.27 -6.41
CA TYR A 17 -7.74 6.02 -6.94
C TYR A 17 -8.26 7.25 -7.67
N PRO A 18 -7.50 8.33 -7.67
CA PRO A 18 -6.19 8.47 -7.03
C PRO A 18 -6.28 8.49 -5.51
N THR A 19 -5.17 8.16 -4.86
CA THR A 19 -5.11 8.10 -3.41
C THR A 19 -3.73 8.54 -2.95
N ASP A 20 -3.53 8.57 -1.64
CA ASP A 20 -2.25 8.93 -1.06
C ASP A 20 -1.87 7.95 0.03
N ARG A 21 -0.67 8.13 0.60
CA ARG A 21 -0.16 7.21 1.60
C ARG A 21 -1.09 7.10 2.80
N THR A 22 -1.61 8.21 3.27
CA THR A 22 -2.47 8.20 4.46
C THR A 22 -3.70 7.34 4.21
N ARG A 23 -4.31 7.50 3.05
CA ARG A 23 -5.50 6.73 2.74
C ARG A 23 -5.19 5.25 2.52
N LEU A 24 -4.02 4.97 1.93
CA LEU A 24 -3.60 3.59 1.78
C LEU A 24 -3.43 2.92 3.13
N LEU A 25 -2.82 3.62 4.08
CA LEU A 25 -2.64 3.06 5.42
C LEU A 25 -3.98 2.80 6.09
N LYS A 26 -4.91 3.72 5.95
CA LYS A 26 -6.24 3.54 6.55
C LYS A 26 -6.96 2.35 5.92
N ALA A 27 -6.84 2.20 4.62
CA ALA A 27 -7.48 1.07 3.94
C ALA A 27 -6.88 -0.24 4.39
N ALA A 28 -5.56 -0.30 4.52
CA ALA A 28 -4.89 -1.51 4.96
C ALA A 28 -5.34 -1.90 6.36
N GLU A 29 -5.45 -0.92 7.25
CA GLU A 29 -5.90 -1.19 8.60
C GLU A 29 -7.33 -1.68 8.62
N ARG A 30 -8.19 -1.06 7.83
CA ARG A 30 -9.58 -1.47 7.75
C ARG A 30 -9.74 -2.87 7.21
N ASN A 31 -8.88 -3.24 6.27
CA ASN A 31 -8.92 -4.57 5.67
C ASN A 31 -8.20 -5.62 6.48
N GLY A 32 -7.65 -5.26 7.63
CA GLY A 32 -6.97 -6.22 8.49
C GLY A 32 -5.65 -6.71 7.94
N ALA A 33 -4.94 -5.86 7.21
CA ALA A 33 -3.66 -6.23 6.64
C ALA A 33 -2.64 -6.53 7.72
N ASP A 34 -1.71 -7.41 7.41
CA ASP A 34 -0.63 -7.75 8.32
C ASP A 34 0.25 -6.55 8.60
N ASP A 35 0.92 -6.59 9.74
CA ASP A 35 1.85 -5.52 10.12
C ASP A 35 2.89 -5.29 9.03
N GLU A 36 3.32 -6.34 8.36
CA GLU A 36 4.32 -6.20 7.30
C GLU A 36 3.81 -5.37 6.15
N VAL A 37 2.54 -5.55 5.80
CA VAL A 37 1.93 -4.74 4.75
C VAL A 37 1.83 -3.29 5.21
N VAL A 38 1.36 -3.09 6.43
CA VAL A 38 1.22 -1.73 6.96
C VAL A 38 2.57 -1.03 7.01
N ASN A 39 3.60 -1.74 7.48
CA ASN A 39 4.94 -1.15 7.55
C ASN A 39 5.49 -0.82 6.16
N ALA A 40 5.24 -1.68 5.19
CA ALA A 40 5.69 -1.42 3.82
C ALA A 40 5.02 -0.16 3.28
N LEU A 41 3.73 -0.01 3.52
CA LEU A 41 3.00 1.17 3.05
C LEU A 41 3.47 2.44 3.77
N ARG A 42 3.83 2.28 5.04
CA ARG A 42 4.30 3.42 5.83
C ARG A 42 5.59 4.00 5.27
N GLY A 43 6.37 3.19 4.58
CA GLY A 43 7.61 3.63 3.97
C GLY A 43 7.46 4.32 2.62
N LEU A 44 6.25 4.41 2.10
CA LEU A 44 6.02 5.04 0.81
C LEU A 44 6.24 6.54 0.89
N PRO A 45 6.66 7.16 -0.22
CA PRO A 45 6.71 8.61 -0.26
C PRO A 45 5.30 9.18 -0.18
N GLU A 46 5.22 10.40 0.33
CA GLU A 46 3.95 11.05 0.47
C GLU A 46 3.61 11.80 -0.80
N HIS A 47 2.96 11.14 -1.71
CA HIS A 47 2.48 11.78 -2.93
C HIS A 47 1.28 10.99 -3.41
N GLU A 48 0.69 11.47 -4.49
CA GLU A 48 -0.52 10.87 -5.03
C GLU A 48 -0.18 9.63 -5.85
N PHE A 49 -0.98 8.60 -5.68
CA PHE A 49 -0.87 7.36 -6.45
C PHE A 49 -2.10 7.22 -7.34
N ASP A 50 -1.87 7.10 -8.63
CA ASP A 50 -2.96 7.07 -9.60
C ASP A 50 -3.61 5.70 -9.73
N GLY A 51 -2.92 4.67 -9.29
CA GLY A 51 -3.45 3.32 -9.38
C GLY A 51 -2.59 2.36 -8.61
N PRO A 52 -3.04 1.10 -8.51
CA PRO A 52 -2.26 0.10 -7.77
C PRO A 52 -0.87 -0.12 -8.34
N ASP A 53 -0.70 0.06 -9.63
CA ASP A 53 0.63 -0.09 -10.25
C ASP A 53 1.62 0.90 -9.67
N ASP A 54 1.17 2.13 -9.43
CA ASP A 54 2.05 3.15 -8.87
C ASP A 54 2.49 2.76 -7.47
N VAL A 55 1.56 2.22 -6.68
CA VAL A 55 1.88 1.78 -5.33
C VAL A 55 2.90 0.66 -5.37
N MET A 56 2.68 -0.34 -6.21
CA MET A 56 3.57 -1.49 -6.29
C MET A 56 4.95 -1.07 -6.77
N ARG A 57 5.00 -0.15 -7.73
CA ARG A 57 6.27 0.35 -8.23
C ARG A 57 7.05 1.07 -7.14
N ALA A 58 6.36 1.88 -6.35
CA ALA A 58 7.00 2.60 -5.26
C ALA A 58 7.52 1.63 -4.21
N LEU A 59 6.77 0.58 -3.89
CA LEU A 59 7.21 -0.42 -2.94
C LEU A 59 8.45 -1.15 -3.45
N GLY A 60 8.46 -1.50 -4.73
CA GLY A 60 9.61 -2.19 -5.31
C GLY A 60 10.86 -1.35 -5.28
N ARG A 61 10.70 -0.04 -5.39
CA ARG A 61 11.84 0.86 -5.40
C ARG A 61 12.54 0.91 -4.05
N LYS A 62 11.85 0.55 -3.00
CA LYS A 62 12.41 0.59 -1.66
C LYS A 62 13.33 -0.59 -1.36
N SER A 63 13.26 -1.60 -2.16
CA SER A 63 14.04 -2.82 -1.87
C SER A 63 15.54 -2.69 -2.11
#